data_787cdecb0b7e5a804786bf86aa05551f
#
_entry.id   787cdecb0b7e5a804786bf86aa05551f
#
_cell.length_a   1.000
_cell.length_b   1.000
_cell.length_c   1.000
_cell.angle_alpha   90.00
_cell.angle_beta   90.00
_cell.angle_gamma   90.00
#
_symmetry.space_group_name_H-M   'P 1'
#
loop_
_entity.id
_entity.type
_entity.pdbx_description
1 polymer ?
#
loop_
_entity_poly.entity_id
_entity_poly.type
_entity_poly.pdbx_seq_one_letter_code
_entity_poly.pdbx_strand_id
1 'polypeptide(L)'
;GIVLCNSWCWPPFLNAWLFSVAMGGLLGPWLQLHHNFFARVMIPAGILGPARKDAAVKKAYTDQFPTPDSRMGTYVFPREIRKSAAWLDGIQQKLHLLADKPVEMVWAMKDPAFGKDNYVQKWLSHFPNAPVDRVANASHYIQEDSPERVAAAVDRVINRVSG
;
A
#
# COMPACT_ATOMS: atom_id res chain seq x y z
N GLY A 1 12.79 12.90 -5.44
CA GLY A 1 12.80 11.49 -5.79
C GLY A 1 11.60 10.75 -5.21
N ILE A 2 11.36 9.54 -5.68
CA ILE A 2 10.17 8.74 -5.34
C ILE A 2 10.60 7.30 -5.04
N VAL A 3 10.10 6.73 -3.94
CA VAL A 3 10.15 5.29 -3.65
C VAL A 3 8.73 4.75 -3.64
N LEU A 4 8.45 3.76 -4.48
CA LEU A 4 7.14 3.14 -4.61
C LEU A 4 7.14 1.74 -3.95
N CYS A 5 6.24 1.53 -3.01
CA CYS A 5 6.04 0.24 -2.35
C CYS A 5 4.57 -0.17 -2.51
N ASN A 6 4.29 -1.32 -3.09
CA ASN A 6 2.97 -1.96 -3.18
C ASN A 6 1.76 -1.01 -3.20
N SER A 7 1.72 -0.12 -4.17
CA SER A 7 0.70 0.94 -4.29
C SER A 7 0.25 1.15 -5.74
N TRP A 8 -0.75 2.01 -5.92
CA TRP A 8 -1.27 2.38 -7.23
C TRP A 8 -1.78 3.83 -7.24
N CYS A 9 -1.93 4.43 -8.41
CA CYS A 9 -2.52 5.76 -8.58
C CYS A 9 -3.35 5.87 -9.87
N TRP A 10 -4.09 4.84 -10.22
CA TRP A 10 -5.00 4.76 -11.36
C TRP A 10 -6.33 4.13 -10.93
N PRO A 11 -7.39 4.12 -11.81
CA PRO A 11 -8.63 3.41 -11.50
C PRO A 11 -8.36 1.95 -11.08
N PRO A 12 -9.03 1.44 -10.04
CA PRO A 12 -8.68 0.17 -9.41
C PRO A 12 -8.82 -1.01 -10.38
N PHE A 13 -7.86 -1.93 -10.35
CA PHE A 13 -8.01 -3.25 -10.97
C PHE A 13 -9.09 -4.06 -10.27
N LEU A 14 -9.57 -5.13 -10.92
CA LEU A 14 -10.70 -5.93 -10.45
C LEU A 14 -10.55 -6.41 -9.00
N ASN A 15 -9.36 -6.85 -8.58
CA ASN A 15 -9.12 -7.31 -7.22
C ASN A 15 -9.32 -6.19 -6.17
N ALA A 16 -8.79 -4.99 -6.42
CA ALA A 16 -8.99 -3.83 -5.54
C ALA A 16 -10.45 -3.36 -5.56
N TRP A 17 -11.10 -3.43 -6.72
CA TRP A 17 -12.53 -3.14 -6.86
C TRP A 17 -13.39 -4.12 -6.05
N LEU A 18 -13.14 -5.42 -6.15
CA LEU A 18 -13.85 -6.46 -5.38
C LEU A 18 -13.64 -6.28 -3.87
N PHE A 19 -12.40 -5.99 -3.44
CA PHE A 19 -12.10 -5.66 -2.05
C PHE A 19 -12.92 -4.46 -1.58
N SER A 20 -12.99 -3.41 -2.39
CA SER A 20 -13.77 -2.21 -2.10
C SER A 20 -15.28 -2.51 -1.95
N VAL A 21 -15.82 -3.41 -2.78
CA VAL A 21 -17.22 -3.84 -2.66
C VAL A 21 -17.45 -4.61 -1.36
N ALA A 22 -16.59 -5.58 -1.07
CA ALA A 22 -16.71 -6.43 0.11
C ALA A 22 -16.57 -5.63 1.42
N MET A 23 -15.50 -4.83 1.53
CA MET A 23 -15.18 -4.10 2.77
C MET A 23 -15.93 -2.77 2.90
N GLY A 24 -16.36 -2.18 1.80
CA GLY A 24 -17.19 -0.97 1.78
C GLY A 24 -18.70 -1.23 1.77
N GLY A 25 -19.13 -2.51 1.75
CA GLY A 25 -20.53 -2.93 1.78
C GLY A 25 -21.18 -2.82 3.18
N LEU A 26 -22.25 -3.55 3.40
CA LEU A 26 -23.05 -3.42 4.64
C LEU A 26 -22.30 -3.87 5.91
N LEU A 27 -21.56 -4.98 5.85
CA LEU A 27 -20.87 -5.55 7.01
C LEU A 27 -19.51 -4.88 7.29
N GLY A 28 -18.81 -4.42 6.25
CA GLY A 28 -17.49 -3.80 6.39
C GLY A 28 -17.48 -2.64 7.38
N PRO A 29 -18.38 -1.65 7.26
CA PRO A 29 -18.48 -0.54 8.20
C PRO A 29 -18.64 -0.95 9.67
N TRP A 30 -19.50 -1.92 9.92
CA TRP A 30 -19.73 -2.43 11.27
C TRP A 30 -18.46 -3.10 11.84
N LEU A 31 -17.78 -3.93 11.04
CA LEU A 31 -16.51 -4.55 11.42
C LEU A 31 -15.42 -3.50 11.73
N GLN A 32 -15.33 -2.42 10.93
CA GLN A 32 -14.34 -1.37 11.14
C GLN A 32 -14.63 -0.58 12.42
N LEU A 33 -15.84 -0.06 12.55
CA LEU A 33 -16.19 0.85 13.64
C LEU A 33 -16.24 0.13 15.01
N HIS A 34 -16.86 -1.04 15.07
CA HIS A 34 -17.07 -1.73 16.34
C HIS A 34 -15.97 -2.72 16.72
N HIS A 35 -15.33 -3.38 15.74
CA HIS A 35 -14.34 -4.42 16.01
C HIS A 35 -12.89 -4.04 15.66
N ASN A 36 -12.67 -2.81 15.13
CA ASN A 36 -11.35 -2.38 14.67
C ASN A 36 -10.67 -3.43 13.76
N PHE A 37 -11.46 -3.97 12.81
CA PHE A 37 -11.09 -5.15 12.03
C PHE A 37 -9.80 -4.91 11.21
N PHE A 38 -9.61 -3.70 10.67
CA PHE A 38 -8.39 -3.37 9.93
C PHE A 38 -7.16 -3.56 10.81
N ALA A 39 -7.09 -2.86 11.95
CA ALA A 39 -5.91 -2.88 12.79
C ALA A 39 -5.67 -4.24 13.48
N ARG A 40 -6.75 -4.94 13.86
CA ARG A 40 -6.64 -6.20 14.60
C ARG A 40 -6.47 -7.43 13.73
N VAL A 41 -6.99 -7.41 12.50
CA VAL A 41 -7.03 -8.60 11.64
C VAL A 41 -6.29 -8.37 10.32
N MET A 42 -6.64 -7.32 9.57
CA MET A 42 -6.10 -7.10 8.23
C MET A 42 -4.61 -6.74 8.25
N ILE A 43 -4.18 -5.85 9.16
CA ILE A 43 -2.77 -5.48 9.28
C ILE A 43 -1.91 -6.70 9.64
N PRO A 44 -2.17 -7.44 10.73
CA PRO A 44 -1.38 -8.64 11.03
C PRO A 44 -1.42 -9.70 9.93
N ALA A 45 -2.55 -9.85 9.22
CA ALA A 45 -2.65 -10.78 8.10
C ALA A 45 -1.77 -10.37 6.90
N GLY A 46 -1.52 -9.07 6.74
CA GLY A 46 -0.68 -8.50 5.68
C GLY A 46 0.82 -8.49 6.00
N ILE A 47 1.26 -9.00 7.14
CA ILE A 47 2.67 -9.14 7.57
C ILE A 47 3.04 -10.62 7.52
N LEU A 48 4.16 -10.99 6.91
CA LEU A 48 4.66 -12.38 6.84
C LEU A 48 5.78 -12.67 7.84
N GLY A 49 6.61 -11.67 8.12
CA GLY A 49 7.78 -11.78 8.98
C GLY A 49 7.47 -11.95 10.47
N PRO A 50 8.52 -11.97 11.32
CA PRO A 50 8.39 -12.09 12.79
C PRO A 50 7.48 -11.02 13.40
N ALA A 51 7.47 -9.82 12.83
CA ALA A 51 6.63 -8.69 13.25
C ALA A 51 5.13 -9.03 13.33
N ARG A 52 4.66 -10.00 12.53
CA ARG A 52 3.26 -10.49 12.57
C ARG A 52 2.83 -10.96 13.96
N LYS A 53 3.75 -11.57 14.73
CA LYS A 53 3.50 -12.13 16.06
C LYS A 53 3.90 -11.17 17.18
N ASP A 54 4.64 -10.12 16.86
CA ASP A 54 5.14 -9.16 17.83
C ASP A 54 3.98 -8.37 18.47
N ALA A 55 3.90 -8.41 19.79
CA ALA A 55 2.86 -7.73 20.54
C ALA A 55 3.03 -6.20 20.51
N ALA A 56 4.26 -5.69 20.45
CA ALA A 56 4.54 -4.26 20.36
C ALA A 56 4.10 -3.71 18.98
N VAL A 57 4.38 -4.43 17.90
CA VAL A 57 3.93 -4.07 16.54
C VAL A 57 2.40 -4.05 16.48
N LYS A 58 1.74 -5.12 16.95
CA LYS A 58 0.27 -5.17 16.99
C LYS A 58 -0.32 -4.02 17.79
N LYS A 59 0.27 -3.72 18.95
CA LYS A 59 -0.16 -2.62 19.82
C LYS A 59 0.02 -1.28 19.12
N ALA A 60 1.16 -1.03 18.48
CA ALA A 60 1.42 0.20 17.75
C ALA A 60 0.35 0.48 16.68
N TYR A 61 -0.07 -0.53 15.93
CA TYR A 61 -1.14 -0.39 14.94
C TYR A 61 -2.54 -0.24 15.56
N THR A 62 -2.84 -0.93 16.66
CA THR A 62 -4.19 -0.88 17.27
C THR A 62 -4.42 0.36 18.10
N ASP A 63 -3.39 0.90 18.77
CA ASP A 63 -3.50 2.08 19.64
C ASP A 63 -3.83 3.37 18.86
N GLN A 64 -3.60 3.38 17.53
CA GLN A 64 -4.02 4.50 16.66
C GLN A 64 -5.55 4.62 16.57
N PHE A 65 -6.29 3.56 16.89
CA PHE A 65 -7.72 3.44 16.65
C PHE A 65 -8.50 3.04 17.90
N PRO A 66 -8.38 3.78 19.04
CA PRO A 66 -8.99 3.39 20.31
C PRO A 66 -10.52 3.49 20.32
N THR A 67 -11.09 4.43 19.59
CA THR A 67 -12.55 4.70 19.58
C THR A 67 -13.15 4.46 18.18
N PRO A 68 -14.48 4.27 18.07
CA PRO A 68 -15.15 4.22 16.77
C PRO A 68 -14.86 5.45 15.89
N ASP A 69 -14.81 6.64 16.46
CA ASP A 69 -14.54 7.89 15.73
C ASP A 69 -13.13 7.90 15.13
N SER A 70 -12.12 7.43 15.89
CA SER A 70 -10.76 7.32 15.39
C SER A 70 -10.62 6.32 14.20
N ARG A 71 -11.60 5.42 14.01
CA ARG A 71 -11.67 4.42 12.94
C ARG A 71 -12.37 4.92 11.68
N MET A 72 -12.82 6.16 11.63
CA MET A 72 -13.53 6.70 10.46
C MET A 72 -12.70 6.60 9.18
N GLY A 73 -11.38 6.78 9.24
CA GLY A 73 -10.50 6.58 8.10
C GLY A 73 -10.56 5.15 7.54
N THR A 74 -10.49 4.14 8.41
CA THR A 74 -10.58 2.72 8.02
C THR A 74 -11.98 2.32 7.53
N TYR A 75 -13.01 3.02 7.97
CA TYR A 75 -14.39 2.88 7.49
C TYR A 75 -14.58 3.46 6.08
N VAL A 76 -14.02 4.64 5.82
CA VAL A 76 -14.20 5.37 4.55
C VAL A 76 -13.30 4.79 3.45
N PHE A 77 -12.04 4.48 3.77
CA PHE A 77 -11.01 4.05 2.82
C PHE A 77 -11.46 2.96 1.83
N PRO A 78 -12.08 1.85 2.23
CA PRO A 78 -12.49 0.81 1.27
C PRO A 78 -13.48 1.31 0.21
N ARG A 79 -14.33 2.26 0.55
CA ARG A 79 -15.30 2.87 -0.38
C ARG A 79 -14.63 3.81 -1.36
N GLU A 80 -13.64 4.57 -0.89
CA GLU A 80 -12.91 5.54 -1.69
C GLU A 80 -12.05 4.88 -2.76
N ILE A 81 -11.62 3.63 -2.59
CA ILE A 81 -10.95 2.87 -3.64
C ILE A 81 -11.73 2.93 -4.97
N ARG A 82 -13.07 2.82 -4.93
CA ARG A 82 -13.93 2.90 -6.13
C ARG A 82 -14.35 4.32 -6.45
N LYS A 83 -14.75 5.08 -5.42
CA LYS A 83 -15.31 6.41 -5.61
C LYS A 83 -14.30 7.42 -6.13
N SER A 84 -13.04 7.25 -5.76
CA SER A 84 -11.95 8.12 -6.19
C SER A 84 -11.36 7.73 -7.55
N ALA A 85 -11.97 6.80 -8.31
CA ALA A 85 -11.44 6.31 -9.57
C ALA A 85 -11.15 7.44 -10.58
N ALA A 86 -12.07 8.39 -10.75
CA ALA A 86 -11.87 9.52 -11.66
C ALA A 86 -10.74 10.46 -11.20
N TRP A 87 -10.60 10.67 -9.90
CA TRP A 87 -9.51 11.46 -9.34
C TRP A 87 -8.16 10.76 -9.52
N LEU A 88 -8.10 9.44 -9.28
CA LEU A 88 -6.92 8.62 -9.53
C LEU A 88 -6.54 8.61 -11.01
N ASP A 89 -7.51 8.56 -11.92
CA ASP A 89 -7.24 8.69 -13.36
C ASP A 89 -6.59 10.04 -13.69
N GLY A 90 -7.10 11.12 -13.10
CA GLY A 90 -6.51 12.46 -13.25
C GLY A 90 -5.06 12.55 -12.70
N ILE A 91 -4.71 11.79 -11.65
CA ILE A 91 -3.33 11.65 -11.17
C ILE A 91 -2.50 10.88 -12.19
N GLN A 92 -2.97 9.71 -12.64
CA GLN A 92 -2.27 8.87 -13.60
C GLN A 92 -1.90 9.66 -14.87
N GLN A 93 -2.81 10.46 -15.41
CA GLN A 93 -2.56 11.28 -16.59
C GLN A 93 -1.44 12.32 -16.39
N LYS A 94 -1.14 12.71 -15.16
CA LYS A 94 -0.12 13.69 -14.80
C LYS A 94 1.21 13.08 -14.37
N LEU A 95 1.35 11.76 -14.32
CA LEU A 95 2.61 11.11 -13.90
C LEU A 95 3.80 11.48 -14.81
N HIS A 96 3.55 11.82 -16.07
CA HIS A 96 4.59 12.30 -16.97
C HIS A 96 5.30 13.56 -16.47
N LEU A 97 4.66 14.37 -15.61
CA LEU A 97 5.29 15.54 -14.98
C LEU A 97 6.39 15.17 -13.96
N LEU A 98 6.47 13.90 -13.59
CA LEU A 98 7.46 13.35 -12.66
C LEU A 98 8.52 12.49 -13.38
N ALA A 99 8.54 12.47 -14.72
CA ALA A 99 9.37 11.56 -15.51
C ALA A 99 10.89 11.83 -15.34
N ASP A 100 11.26 13.05 -14.96
CA ASP A 100 12.64 13.48 -14.67
C ASP A 100 13.11 13.13 -13.26
N LYS A 101 12.23 12.69 -12.38
CA LYS A 101 12.58 12.39 -10.99
C LYS A 101 13.15 10.98 -10.87
N PRO A 102 14.17 10.77 -10.02
CA PRO A 102 14.62 9.42 -9.69
C PRO A 102 13.50 8.65 -8.97
N VAL A 103 13.17 7.50 -9.55
CA VAL A 103 12.15 6.58 -9.01
C VAL A 103 12.81 5.24 -8.71
N GLU A 104 12.47 4.62 -7.59
CA GLU A 104 12.75 3.23 -7.26
C GLU A 104 11.49 2.51 -6.80
N MET A 105 11.44 1.21 -7.02
CA MET A 105 10.34 0.36 -6.58
C MET A 105 10.87 -0.74 -5.66
N VAL A 106 10.22 -0.92 -4.49
CA VAL A 106 10.43 -2.08 -3.62
C VAL A 106 9.10 -2.80 -3.53
N TRP A 107 9.03 -4.03 -4.08
CA TRP A 107 7.76 -4.68 -4.35
C TRP A 107 7.63 -6.02 -3.65
N ALA A 108 6.70 -6.12 -2.71
CA ALA A 108 6.38 -7.34 -1.96
C ALA A 108 5.58 -8.31 -2.83
N MET A 109 6.18 -9.44 -3.22
CA MET A 109 5.60 -10.38 -4.18
C MET A 109 4.49 -11.26 -3.60
N LYS A 110 4.39 -11.39 -2.27
CA LYS A 110 3.31 -12.14 -1.58
C LYS A 110 2.16 -11.27 -1.09
N ASP A 111 2.13 -10.00 -1.50
CA ASP A 111 1.01 -9.11 -1.20
C ASP A 111 -0.26 -9.59 -1.93
N PRO A 112 -1.33 -9.97 -1.22
CA PRO A 112 -2.58 -10.41 -1.85
C PRO A 112 -3.29 -9.31 -2.63
N ALA A 113 -3.03 -8.03 -2.29
CA ALA A 113 -3.64 -6.88 -2.96
C ALA A 113 -2.84 -6.44 -4.19
N PHE A 114 -1.53 -6.27 -4.08
CA PHE A 114 -0.68 -5.62 -5.09
C PHE A 114 0.52 -6.46 -5.55
N GLY A 115 0.72 -7.68 -5.04
CA GLY A 115 1.88 -8.51 -5.36
C GLY A 115 1.93 -9.04 -6.80
N LYS A 116 0.86 -8.86 -7.57
CA LYS A 116 0.82 -9.27 -8.98
C LYS A 116 1.67 -8.35 -9.85
N ASP A 117 2.39 -8.94 -10.79
CA ASP A 117 3.32 -8.20 -11.67
C ASP A 117 2.65 -7.12 -12.53
N ASN A 118 1.34 -7.22 -12.79
CA ASN A 118 0.61 -6.21 -13.55
C ASN A 118 0.65 -4.80 -12.92
N TYR A 119 0.77 -4.70 -11.59
CA TYR A 119 0.96 -3.41 -10.91
C TYR A 119 2.35 -2.85 -11.20
N VAL A 120 3.38 -3.68 -11.11
CA VAL A 120 4.76 -3.30 -11.45
C VAL A 120 4.86 -2.86 -12.91
N GLN A 121 4.28 -3.64 -13.84
CA GLN A 121 4.30 -3.32 -15.27
C GLN A 121 3.56 -2.00 -15.55
N LYS A 122 2.46 -1.74 -14.85
CA LYS A 122 1.75 -0.48 -14.99
C LYS A 122 2.59 0.71 -14.50
N TRP A 123 3.32 0.58 -13.38
CA TRP A 123 4.27 1.60 -12.95
C TRP A 123 5.42 1.79 -13.96
N LEU A 124 5.98 0.69 -14.47
CA LEU A 124 7.05 0.74 -15.49
C LEU A 124 6.60 1.38 -16.80
N SER A 125 5.30 1.35 -17.13
CA SER A 125 4.78 2.10 -18.28
C SER A 125 4.86 3.63 -18.11
N HIS A 126 4.95 4.12 -16.87
CA HIS A 126 5.14 5.54 -16.55
C HIS A 126 6.60 5.88 -16.22
N PHE A 127 7.34 4.95 -15.61
CA PHE A 127 8.73 5.11 -15.20
C PHE A 127 9.58 3.94 -15.72
N PRO A 128 9.87 3.88 -17.05
CA PRO A 128 10.45 2.68 -17.69
C PRO A 128 11.85 2.32 -17.18
N ASN A 129 12.59 3.29 -16.66
CA ASN A 129 13.95 3.11 -16.16
C ASN A 129 14.01 2.92 -14.64
N ALA A 130 12.88 2.83 -13.94
CA ALA A 130 12.88 2.66 -12.49
C ALA A 130 13.35 1.26 -12.10
N PRO A 131 14.41 1.13 -11.28
CA PRO A 131 14.80 -0.16 -10.72
C PRO A 131 13.68 -0.75 -9.87
N VAL A 132 13.50 -2.08 -9.97
CA VAL A 132 12.48 -2.82 -9.22
C VAL A 132 13.13 -3.91 -8.38
N ASP A 133 13.12 -3.73 -7.07
CA ASP A 133 13.50 -4.77 -6.11
C ASP A 133 12.27 -5.62 -5.75
N ARG A 134 12.20 -6.84 -6.31
CA ARG A 134 11.11 -7.79 -6.05
C ARG A 134 11.42 -8.63 -4.81
N VAL A 135 10.73 -8.35 -3.70
CA VAL A 135 10.94 -9.02 -2.42
C VAL A 135 10.04 -10.26 -2.34
N ALA A 136 10.62 -11.43 -2.63
CA ALA A 136 9.88 -12.69 -2.73
C ALA A 136 9.19 -13.14 -1.43
N ASN A 137 9.68 -12.70 -0.27
CA ASN A 137 9.22 -13.12 1.05
C ASN A 137 8.58 -11.99 1.87
N ALA A 138 8.07 -10.93 1.21
CA ALA A 138 7.33 -9.84 1.85
C ALA A 138 5.88 -9.80 1.37
N SER A 139 5.00 -9.27 2.22
CA SER A 139 3.59 -9.04 1.94
C SER A 139 3.23 -7.54 2.01
N HIS A 140 1.96 -7.23 2.23
CA HIS A 140 1.41 -5.88 2.10
C HIS A 140 2.13 -4.81 2.94
N TYR A 141 2.59 -5.17 4.12
CA TYR A 141 3.34 -4.28 5.02
C TYR A 141 4.84 -4.55 4.86
N ILE A 142 5.38 -4.19 3.69
CA ILE A 142 6.79 -4.43 3.34
C ILE A 142 7.76 -3.74 4.30
N GLN A 143 7.38 -2.63 4.92
CA GLN A 143 8.16 -1.94 5.95
C GLN A 143 8.32 -2.77 7.24
N GLU A 144 7.44 -3.75 7.47
CA GLU A 144 7.54 -4.71 8.59
C GLU A 144 8.27 -5.98 8.19
N ASP A 145 8.16 -6.37 6.91
CA ASP A 145 8.74 -7.61 6.40
C ASP A 145 10.20 -7.44 5.92
N SER A 146 10.55 -6.25 5.42
CA SER A 146 11.88 -5.95 4.85
C SER A 146 12.22 -4.46 4.95
N PRO A 147 12.28 -3.88 6.17
CA PRO A 147 12.53 -2.45 6.38
C PRO A 147 13.87 -1.99 5.77
N GLU A 148 14.89 -2.84 5.82
CA GLU A 148 16.23 -2.56 5.28
C GLU A 148 16.22 -2.33 3.76
N ARG A 149 15.36 -3.02 3.01
CA ARG A 149 15.24 -2.84 1.57
C ARG A 149 14.55 -1.53 1.23
N VAL A 150 13.54 -1.16 2.00
CA VAL A 150 12.85 0.13 1.85
C VAL A 150 13.81 1.27 2.17
N ALA A 151 14.55 1.19 3.29
CA ALA A 151 15.56 2.17 3.69
C ALA A 151 16.65 2.32 2.61
N ALA A 152 17.21 1.22 2.12
CA ALA A 152 18.22 1.24 1.07
C ALA A 152 17.71 1.88 -0.24
N ALA A 153 16.45 1.68 -0.61
CA ALA A 153 15.87 2.37 -1.77
C ALA A 153 15.74 3.87 -1.55
N VAL A 154 15.35 4.30 -0.34
CA VAL A 154 15.31 5.72 0.04
C VAL A 154 16.70 6.35 -0.06
N ASP A 155 17.73 5.70 0.49
CA ASP A 155 19.11 6.20 0.43
C ASP A 155 19.61 6.36 -1.02
N ARG A 156 19.31 5.37 -1.89
CA ARG A 156 19.67 5.45 -3.32
C ARG A 156 18.98 6.63 -4.02
N VAL A 157 17.71 6.86 -3.71
CA VAL A 157 16.97 8.00 -4.27
C VAL A 157 17.52 9.32 -3.77
N ILE A 158 17.83 9.45 -2.46
CA ILE A 158 18.44 10.64 -1.87
C ILE A 158 19.77 10.95 -2.56
N ASN A 159 20.65 9.96 -2.68
CA ASN A 159 21.96 10.14 -3.32
C ASN A 159 21.85 10.60 -4.77
N ARG A 160 20.84 10.15 -5.52
CA ARG A 160 20.60 10.61 -6.91
C ARG A 160 19.98 12.01 -7.00
N VAL A 161 19.41 12.53 -5.95
CA VAL A 161 18.87 13.90 -5.91
C VAL A 161 19.92 14.90 -5.45
N SER A 162 20.88 14.45 -4.61
CA SER A 162 21.89 15.32 -3.98
C SER A 162 23.18 15.46 -4.80
N GLY A 163 23.41 14.62 -5.80
CA GLY A 163 24.54 14.66 -6.74
C GLY A 163 24.13 15.31 -8.03
#